data_f46cff2054f1df9789be1f85e2cc0c6b
#
_entry.id   f46cff2054f1df9789be1f85e2cc0c6b
#
_cell.length_a   1.000
_cell.length_b   1.000
_cell.length_c   1.000
_cell.angle_alpha   90.00
_cell.angle_beta   90.00
_cell.angle_gamma   90.00
#
_symmetry.space_group_name_H-M   'P 1'
#
loop_
_entity.id
_entity.type
_entity.pdbx_description
1 polymer ?
#
loop_
_entity_poly.entity_id
_entity_poly.type
_entity_poly.pdbx_seq_one_letter_code
_entity_poly.pdbx_strand_id
1 'polypeptide(L)'
;MDRTTLAAYDHDAAAFAKDWHEQPAPTDLHDVVTNFFIRGGTSCDIGCGSGREVAWLNANGFPAEGFDASDGLLAEARRRYPGLKFTHAELPDLKGIAPGSFDNVLCETVIMHLEHHLIGPSVARMFDIMKADGIFYLSWRVTEGGDLRDSHGRLYAAFDAALVRAELTKSTLWLDEEVVSAASGKKIHRLIAKK
;
A
#
# COMPACT_ATOMS: atom_id res chain seq x y z
N MET A 1 -6.51 -8.18 8.10
CA MET A 1 -6.78 -8.44 6.65
C MET A 1 -7.87 -9.49 6.51
N ASP A 2 -8.65 -9.46 5.40
CA ASP A 2 -9.60 -10.54 5.06
C ASP A 2 -8.85 -11.86 4.83
N ARG A 3 -9.23 -12.91 5.56
CA ARG A 3 -8.48 -14.18 5.58
C ARG A 3 -8.55 -14.93 4.25
N THR A 4 -9.68 -14.82 3.53
CA THR A 4 -9.81 -15.44 2.20
C THR A 4 -8.89 -14.77 1.18
N THR A 5 -8.80 -13.43 1.24
CA THR A 5 -7.88 -12.66 0.40
C THR A 5 -6.41 -13.02 0.69
N LEU A 6 -6.03 -13.12 1.97
CA LEU A 6 -4.68 -13.52 2.36
C LEU A 6 -4.34 -14.92 1.84
N ALA A 7 -5.24 -15.88 2.03
CA ALA A 7 -5.06 -17.25 1.55
C ALA A 7 -4.92 -17.32 0.02
N ALA A 8 -5.67 -16.49 -0.73
CA ALA A 8 -5.53 -16.41 -2.19
C ALA A 8 -4.15 -15.90 -2.60
N TYR A 9 -3.64 -14.86 -1.95
CA TYR A 9 -2.30 -14.34 -2.22
C TYR A 9 -1.19 -15.33 -1.87
N ASP A 10 -1.31 -16.06 -0.76
CA ASP A 10 -0.34 -17.09 -0.38
C ASP A 10 -0.35 -18.29 -1.36
N HIS A 11 -1.54 -18.70 -1.80
CA HIS A 11 -1.69 -19.84 -2.70
C HIS A 11 -1.10 -19.57 -4.09
N ASP A 12 -1.41 -18.41 -4.67
CA ASP A 12 -1.05 -18.05 -6.04
C ASP A 12 0.05 -16.97 -6.13
N ALA A 13 0.90 -16.85 -5.11
CA ALA A 13 1.88 -15.78 -4.97
C ALA A 13 2.78 -15.62 -6.21
N ALA A 14 3.27 -16.72 -6.79
CA ALA A 14 4.13 -16.69 -7.97
C ALA A 14 3.38 -16.16 -9.21
N ALA A 15 2.11 -16.51 -9.38
CA ALA A 15 1.27 -16.04 -10.49
C ALA A 15 1.00 -14.54 -10.35
N PHE A 16 0.56 -14.08 -9.17
CA PHE A 16 0.36 -12.65 -8.91
C PHE A 16 1.65 -11.85 -9.10
N ALA A 17 2.77 -12.34 -8.57
CA ALA A 17 4.06 -11.67 -8.71
C ALA A 17 4.49 -11.54 -10.19
N LYS A 18 4.22 -12.57 -11.02
CA LYS A 18 4.46 -12.53 -12.45
C LYS A 18 3.56 -11.50 -13.14
N ASP A 19 2.25 -11.59 -12.90
CA ASP A 19 1.27 -10.70 -13.54
C ASP A 19 1.56 -9.22 -13.24
N TRP A 20 1.88 -8.88 -11.98
CA TRP A 20 2.22 -7.51 -11.63
C TRP A 20 3.53 -7.03 -12.24
N HIS A 21 4.50 -7.93 -12.41
CA HIS A 21 5.76 -7.60 -13.07
C HIS A 21 5.60 -7.35 -14.58
N GLU A 22 4.65 -8.02 -15.21
CA GLU A 22 4.33 -7.89 -16.65
C GLU A 22 3.39 -6.69 -16.92
N GLN A 23 2.73 -6.12 -15.91
CA GLN A 23 1.92 -4.92 -16.07
C GLN A 23 2.78 -3.71 -16.45
N PRO A 24 2.20 -2.72 -17.14
CA PRO A 24 2.85 -1.43 -17.35
C PRO A 24 3.36 -0.83 -16.03
N ALA A 25 4.43 -0.05 -16.11
CA ALA A 25 4.90 0.69 -14.94
C ALA A 25 3.82 1.66 -14.44
N PRO A 26 3.58 1.79 -13.12
CA PRO A 26 2.62 2.73 -12.56
C PRO A 26 3.21 4.15 -12.57
N THR A 27 3.36 4.71 -13.76
CA THR A 27 4.00 6.03 -13.95
C THR A 27 3.28 7.13 -13.19
N ASP A 28 1.97 7.06 -13.09
CA ASP A 28 1.13 7.98 -12.32
C ASP A 28 1.43 7.94 -10.81
N LEU A 29 1.70 6.76 -10.24
CA LEU A 29 2.19 6.61 -8.87
C LEU A 29 3.61 7.16 -8.72
N HIS A 30 4.50 6.79 -9.64
CA HIS A 30 5.91 7.20 -9.61
C HIS A 30 6.07 8.72 -9.70
N ASP A 31 5.25 9.40 -10.50
CA ASP A 31 5.21 10.85 -10.59
C ASP A 31 4.76 11.49 -9.27
N VAL A 32 3.71 10.96 -8.64
CA VAL A 32 3.24 11.44 -7.33
C VAL A 32 4.32 11.25 -6.27
N VAL A 33 4.91 10.06 -6.18
CA VAL A 33 5.99 9.80 -5.21
C VAL A 33 7.17 10.75 -5.44
N THR A 34 7.60 10.93 -6.67
CA THR A 34 8.73 11.81 -7.02
C THR A 34 8.48 13.26 -6.61
N ASN A 35 7.23 13.73 -6.73
CA ASN A 35 6.85 15.11 -6.44
C ASN A 35 6.64 15.39 -4.95
N PHE A 36 6.23 14.39 -4.16
CA PHE A 36 5.80 14.62 -2.78
C PHE A 36 6.67 13.97 -1.72
N PHE A 37 7.26 12.80 -1.98
CA PHE A 37 8.06 12.09 -0.98
C PHE A 37 9.37 12.82 -0.66
N ILE A 38 9.79 12.67 0.58
CA ILE A 38 11.06 13.21 1.09
C ILE A 38 12.20 12.38 0.53
N ARG A 39 12.93 12.93 -0.44
CA ARG A 39 14.07 12.28 -1.07
C ARG A 39 15.18 12.02 -0.06
N GLY A 40 15.75 10.82 -0.05
CA GLY A 40 16.73 10.39 0.95
C GLY A 40 16.14 10.06 2.33
N GLY A 41 14.85 10.35 2.56
CA GLY A 41 14.13 9.95 3.76
C GLY A 41 13.85 8.45 3.79
N THR A 42 13.77 7.88 4.99
CA THR A 42 13.41 6.47 5.18
C THR A 42 11.98 6.23 4.74
N SER A 43 11.76 5.23 3.90
CA SER A 43 10.45 4.92 3.34
C SER A 43 10.01 3.50 3.70
N CYS A 44 8.70 3.26 3.75
CA CYS A 44 8.16 1.91 3.77
C CYS A 44 7.01 1.76 2.76
N ASP A 45 6.84 0.53 2.28
CA ASP A 45 5.72 0.11 1.45
C ASP A 45 4.89 -0.93 2.24
N ILE A 46 3.67 -0.56 2.61
CA ILE A 46 2.73 -1.40 3.37
C ILE A 46 1.80 -2.13 2.40
N GLY A 47 1.87 -3.47 2.41
CA GLY A 47 1.27 -4.31 1.38
C GLY A 47 2.14 -4.35 0.13
N CYS A 48 3.45 -4.50 0.32
CA CYS A 48 4.45 -4.41 -0.75
C CYS A 48 4.38 -5.54 -1.78
N GLY A 49 3.58 -6.57 -1.55
CA GLY A 49 3.44 -7.72 -2.44
C GLY A 49 4.78 -8.34 -2.82
N SER A 50 5.05 -8.47 -4.11
CA SER A 50 6.30 -9.01 -4.66
C SER A 50 7.46 -8.00 -4.73
N GLY A 51 7.33 -6.83 -4.10
CA GLY A 51 8.43 -5.88 -3.88
C GLY A 51 8.75 -4.93 -5.03
N ARG A 52 7.88 -4.82 -6.05
CA ARG A 52 8.12 -3.98 -7.23
C ARG A 52 8.35 -2.50 -6.85
N GLU A 53 7.46 -1.95 -6.02
CA GLU A 53 7.56 -0.54 -5.63
C GLU A 53 8.71 -0.29 -4.65
N VAL A 54 9.01 -1.24 -3.76
CA VAL A 54 10.21 -1.16 -2.89
C VAL A 54 11.49 -1.08 -3.73
N ALA A 55 11.59 -1.88 -4.79
CA ALA A 55 12.74 -1.86 -5.69
C ALA A 55 12.82 -0.51 -6.45
N TRP A 56 11.70 0.00 -6.95
CA TRP A 56 11.65 1.28 -7.64
C TRP A 56 12.04 2.43 -6.71
N LEU A 57 11.50 2.47 -5.49
CA LEU A 57 11.82 3.48 -4.47
C LEU A 57 13.33 3.54 -4.21
N ASN A 58 13.95 2.39 -3.92
CA ASN A 58 15.39 2.33 -3.67
C ASN A 58 16.22 2.80 -4.88
N ALA A 59 15.84 2.42 -6.10
CA ALA A 59 16.53 2.84 -7.32
C ALA A 59 16.40 4.33 -7.61
N ASN A 60 15.37 5.01 -7.06
CA ASN A 60 15.06 6.42 -7.33
C ASN A 60 15.38 7.38 -6.15
N GLY A 61 16.15 6.91 -5.16
CA GLY A 61 16.65 7.75 -4.07
C GLY A 61 15.68 7.91 -2.88
N PHE A 62 14.78 6.93 -2.70
CA PHE A 62 13.91 6.78 -1.55
C PHE A 62 14.23 5.46 -0.84
N PRO A 63 15.21 5.43 0.10
CA PRO A 63 15.57 4.21 0.82
C PRO A 63 14.34 3.57 1.46
N ALA A 64 13.99 2.36 1.04
CA ALA A 64 12.72 1.73 1.41
C ALA A 64 12.87 0.27 1.84
N GLU A 65 12.00 -0.15 2.77
CA GLU A 65 11.73 -1.54 3.11
C GLU A 65 10.25 -1.87 2.89
N GLY A 66 9.94 -3.14 2.63
CA GLY A 66 8.60 -3.62 2.35
C GLY A 66 8.00 -4.44 3.48
N PHE A 67 6.69 -4.29 3.68
CA PHE A 67 5.91 -5.05 4.64
C PHE A 67 4.68 -5.65 3.96
N ASP A 68 4.43 -6.93 4.19
CA ASP A 68 3.24 -7.60 3.67
C ASP A 68 2.75 -8.67 4.66
N ALA A 69 1.48 -9.02 4.57
CA ALA A 69 0.87 -10.08 5.37
C ALA A 69 1.04 -11.47 4.72
N SER A 70 1.28 -11.53 3.41
CA SER A 70 1.45 -12.77 2.66
C SER A 70 2.90 -13.24 2.69
N ASP A 71 3.16 -14.36 3.35
CA ASP A 71 4.49 -14.98 3.34
C ASP A 71 4.89 -15.47 1.94
N GLY A 72 3.90 -15.90 1.13
CA GLY A 72 4.12 -16.29 -0.26
C GLY A 72 4.62 -15.14 -1.12
N LEU A 73 3.98 -13.96 -1.03
CA LEU A 73 4.41 -12.77 -1.77
C LEU A 73 5.77 -12.26 -1.27
N LEU A 74 6.02 -12.29 0.04
CA LEU A 74 7.32 -11.94 0.61
C LEU A 74 8.43 -12.87 0.15
N ALA A 75 8.16 -14.17 -0.02
CA ALA A 75 9.13 -15.10 -0.60
C ALA A 75 9.48 -14.72 -2.04
N GLU A 76 8.50 -14.34 -2.85
CA GLU A 76 8.71 -13.84 -4.21
C GLU A 76 9.49 -12.53 -4.22
N ALA A 77 9.19 -11.59 -3.32
CA ALA A 77 9.92 -10.33 -3.18
C ALA A 77 11.41 -10.57 -2.85
N ARG A 78 11.70 -11.40 -1.85
CA ARG A 78 13.07 -11.75 -1.45
C ARG A 78 13.85 -12.46 -2.57
N ARG A 79 13.15 -13.33 -3.32
CA ARG A 79 13.76 -14.02 -4.47
C ARG A 79 14.13 -13.05 -5.61
N ARG A 80 13.28 -12.05 -5.89
CA ARG A 80 13.46 -11.07 -6.97
C ARG A 80 14.48 -10.01 -6.60
N TYR A 81 14.49 -9.59 -5.35
CA TYR A 81 15.27 -8.45 -4.84
C TYR A 81 16.06 -8.82 -3.57
N PRO A 82 17.03 -9.74 -3.67
CA PRO A 82 17.71 -10.31 -2.49
C PRO A 82 18.52 -9.29 -1.67
N GLY A 83 18.77 -8.09 -2.22
CA GLY A 83 19.46 -7.00 -1.51
C GLY A 83 18.52 -6.05 -0.75
N LEU A 84 17.20 -6.24 -0.85
CA LEU A 84 16.21 -5.38 -0.20
C LEU A 84 15.58 -6.08 1.00
N LYS A 85 15.05 -5.28 1.92
CA LYS A 85 14.46 -5.79 3.17
C LYS A 85 12.96 -5.94 3.02
N PHE A 86 12.45 -7.15 3.30
CA PHE A 86 11.03 -7.50 3.30
C PHE A 86 10.67 -8.23 4.58
N THR A 87 9.66 -7.73 5.29
CA THR A 87 9.29 -8.22 6.61
C THR A 87 7.78 -8.49 6.68
N HIS A 88 7.41 -9.58 7.36
CA HIS A 88 6.00 -9.88 7.59
C HIS A 88 5.40 -8.86 8.57
N ALA A 89 4.33 -8.19 8.15
CA ALA A 89 3.50 -7.36 9.02
C ALA A 89 2.08 -7.25 8.45
N GLU A 90 1.09 -7.31 9.32
CA GLU A 90 -0.34 -7.30 8.97
C GLU A 90 -1.04 -6.08 9.54
N LEU A 91 -1.87 -5.43 8.69
CA LEU A 91 -2.83 -4.41 9.13
C LEU A 91 -3.97 -5.05 9.95
N PRO A 92 -4.48 -4.36 10.97
CA PRO A 92 -4.17 -2.98 11.35
C PRO A 92 -2.94 -2.83 12.26
N ASP A 93 -2.40 -3.88 12.84
CA ASP A 93 -1.46 -3.79 13.96
C ASP A 93 -0.06 -3.33 13.54
N LEU A 94 0.44 -3.78 12.38
CA LEU A 94 1.82 -3.59 11.92
C LEU A 94 2.83 -3.88 13.04
N LYS A 95 2.72 -5.07 13.64
CA LYS A 95 3.57 -5.50 14.77
C LYS A 95 5.04 -5.42 14.42
N GLY A 96 5.84 -4.92 15.35
CA GLY A 96 7.29 -4.78 15.17
C GLY A 96 7.72 -3.46 14.52
N ILE A 97 6.80 -2.62 14.05
CA ILE A 97 7.09 -1.29 13.52
C ILE A 97 6.82 -0.26 14.63
N ALA A 98 7.83 0.49 15.04
CA ALA A 98 7.68 1.53 16.06
C ALA A 98 6.94 2.76 15.50
N PRO A 99 6.21 3.52 16.31
CA PRO A 99 5.72 4.85 15.94
C PRO A 99 6.87 5.76 15.48
N GLY A 100 6.59 6.63 14.49
CA GLY A 100 7.57 7.61 14.03
C GLY A 100 8.83 7.00 13.38
N SER A 101 8.70 5.86 12.68
CA SER A 101 9.83 5.15 12.06
C SER A 101 10.20 5.69 10.68
N PHE A 102 9.23 6.20 9.90
CA PHE A 102 9.42 6.50 8.49
C PHE A 102 9.13 7.94 8.13
N ASP A 103 9.94 8.49 7.23
CA ASP A 103 9.71 9.80 6.62
C ASP A 103 8.62 9.71 5.54
N ASN A 104 8.54 8.57 4.83
CA ASN A 104 7.54 8.31 3.80
C ASN A 104 6.85 6.96 4.04
N VAL A 105 5.53 6.93 3.95
CA VAL A 105 4.73 5.71 4.01
C VAL A 105 3.93 5.58 2.71
N LEU A 106 4.16 4.50 1.97
CA LEU A 106 3.42 4.10 0.79
C LEU A 106 2.45 2.97 1.16
N CYS A 107 1.20 3.05 0.70
CA CYS A 107 0.25 1.95 0.74
C CYS A 107 -0.61 1.98 -0.53
N GLU A 108 -0.27 1.17 -1.51
CA GLU A 108 -0.89 1.15 -2.84
C GLU A 108 -1.88 -0.01 -2.97
N THR A 109 -3.17 0.32 -3.07
CA THR A 109 -4.26 -0.65 -3.35
C THR A 109 -4.33 -1.85 -2.39
N VAL A 110 -4.24 -1.59 -1.08
CA VAL A 110 -4.28 -2.63 -0.03
C VAL A 110 -5.55 -2.57 0.80
N ILE A 111 -5.96 -1.38 1.26
CA ILE A 111 -7.00 -1.24 2.28
C ILE A 111 -8.39 -1.73 1.85
N MET A 112 -8.66 -1.83 0.54
CA MET A 112 -9.90 -2.43 0.03
C MET A 112 -9.98 -3.95 0.28
N HIS A 113 -8.88 -4.59 0.68
CA HIS A 113 -8.85 -6.00 1.08
C HIS A 113 -9.07 -6.20 2.59
N LEU A 114 -9.45 -5.15 3.30
CA LEU A 114 -9.78 -5.18 4.71
C LEU A 114 -11.29 -5.23 4.92
N GLU A 115 -11.72 -5.90 5.98
CA GLU A 115 -13.08 -5.75 6.48
C GLU A 115 -13.30 -4.29 6.94
N HIS A 116 -14.51 -3.76 6.76
CA HIS A 116 -14.82 -2.33 6.98
C HIS A 116 -14.34 -1.80 8.33
N HIS A 117 -14.53 -2.57 9.40
CA HIS A 117 -14.15 -2.15 10.76
C HIS A 117 -12.63 -2.06 10.99
N LEU A 118 -11.81 -2.61 10.07
CA LEU A 118 -10.35 -2.57 10.14
C LEU A 118 -9.75 -1.41 9.34
N ILE A 119 -10.51 -0.77 8.43
CA ILE A 119 -9.98 0.28 7.54
C ILE A 119 -9.50 1.49 8.35
N GLY A 120 -10.36 2.08 9.17
CA GLY A 120 -9.99 3.23 10.01
C GLY A 120 -8.77 2.94 10.90
N PRO A 121 -8.81 1.90 11.76
CA PRO A 121 -7.65 1.52 12.57
C PRO A 121 -6.36 1.31 11.77
N SER A 122 -6.45 0.76 10.54
CA SER A 122 -5.29 0.58 9.67
C SER A 122 -4.71 1.91 9.17
N VAL A 123 -5.57 2.84 8.76
CA VAL A 123 -5.13 4.19 8.34
C VAL A 123 -4.48 4.93 9.52
N ALA A 124 -5.11 4.91 10.70
CA ALA A 124 -4.55 5.51 11.91
C ALA A 124 -3.18 4.92 12.26
N ARG A 125 -3.01 3.61 12.13
CA ARG A 125 -1.74 2.93 12.43
C ARG A 125 -0.65 3.26 11.39
N MET A 126 -0.97 3.31 10.10
CA MET A 126 -0.03 3.74 9.06
C MET A 126 0.40 5.20 9.29
N PHE A 127 -0.53 6.05 9.72
CA PHE A 127 -0.21 7.43 10.08
C PHE A 127 0.66 7.54 11.35
N ASP A 128 0.49 6.63 12.32
CA ASP A 128 1.28 6.58 13.56
C ASP A 128 2.75 6.22 13.30
N ILE A 129 3.04 5.30 12.39
CA ILE A 129 4.43 4.90 12.06
C ILE A 129 5.21 5.98 11.30
N MET A 130 4.55 7.03 10.81
CA MET A 130 5.24 8.18 10.21
C MET A 130 5.87 9.09 11.26
N LYS A 131 7.02 9.65 10.94
CA LYS A 131 7.64 10.75 11.66
C LYS A 131 6.80 12.04 11.54
N ALA A 132 7.06 13.00 12.41
CA ALA A 132 6.57 14.36 12.21
C ALA A 132 7.08 14.91 10.87
N ASP A 133 6.23 15.68 10.18
CA ASP A 133 6.46 16.17 8.81
C ASP A 133 6.59 15.09 7.73
N GLY A 134 6.34 13.83 8.05
CA GLY A 134 6.37 12.71 7.10
C GLY A 134 5.25 12.78 6.07
N ILE A 135 5.43 12.07 4.96
CA ILE A 135 4.51 12.03 3.83
C ILE A 135 3.85 10.66 3.72
N PHE A 136 2.54 10.64 3.59
CA PHE A 136 1.71 9.46 3.43
C PHE A 136 1.07 9.45 2.04
N TYR A 137 1.34 8.39 1.28
CA TYR A 137 0.57 8.03 0.10
C TYR A 137 -0.35 6.86 0.45
N LEU A 138 -1.62 6.99 0.15
CA LEU A 138 -2.60 5.91 0.28
C LEU A 138 -3.47 5.86 -0.96
N SER A 139 -3.69 4.64 -1.49
CA SER A 139 -4.69 4.43 -2.53
C SER A 139 -5.51 3.17 -2.31
N TRP A 140 -6.67 3.12 -2.95
CA TRP A 140 -7.53 1.94 -2.98
C TRP A 140 -8.36 1.92 -4.26
N ARG A 141 -8.68 0.72 -4.74
CA ARG A 141 -9.61 0.57 -5.85
C ARG A 141 -11.00 0.99 -5.41
N VAL A 142 -11.63 1.87 -6.17
CA VAL A 142 -13.02 2.27 -5.96
C VAL A 142 -13.95 1.12 -6.37
N THR A 143 -14.79 0.68 -5.43
CA THR A 143 -15.81 -0.34 -5.65
C THR A 143 -17.17 0.29 -5.44
N GLU A 144 -18.05 0.19 -6.43
CA GLU A 144 -19.38 0.81 -6.40
C GLU A 144 -20.46 -0.22 -6.03
N GLY A 145 -21.52 0.22 -5.36
CA GLY A 145 -22.73 -0.56 -5.08
C GLY A 145 -22.63 -1.56 -3.93
N GLY A 146 -21.46 -1.98 -3.50
CA GLY A 146 -21.26 -2.93 -2.41
C GLY A 146 -19.97 -3.74 -2.56
N ASP A 147 -19.64 -4.49 -1.52
CA ASP A 147 -18.44 -5.34 -1.52
C ASP A 147 -18.46 -6.38 -2.64
N LEU A 148 -17.32 -6.59 -3.25
CA LEU A 148 -17.14 -7.59 -4.30
C LEU A 148 -16.06 -8.59 -3.89
N ARG A 149 -16.19 -9.83 -4.41
CA ARG A 149 -15.07 -10.78 -4.45
C ARG A 149 -14.79 -11.13 -5.90
N ASP A 150 -13.51 -11.18 -6.24
CA ASP A 150 -13.10 -11.62 -7.58
C ASP A 150 -13.07 -13.15 -7.71
N SER A 151 -12.63 -13.64 -8.86
CA SER A 151 -12.53 -15.09 -9.16
C SER A 151 -11.57 -15.85 -8.24
N HIS A 152 -10.63 -15.16 -7.58
CA HIS A 152 -9.74 -15.73 -6.57
C HIS A 152 -10.29 -15.62 -5.15
N GLY A 153 -11.49 -15.05 -4.96
CA GLY A 153 -12.12 -14.83 -3.66
C GLY A 153 -11.62 -13.60 -2.91
N ARG A 154 -10.76 -12.75 -3.52
CA ARG A 154 -10.23 -11.55 -2.88
C ARG A 154 -11.33 -10.51 -2.68
N LEU A 155 -11.43 -9.99 -1.46
CA LEU A 155 -12.36 -8.92 -1.09
C LEU A 155 -11.97 -7.60 -1.76
N TYR A 156 -12.96 -6.88 -2.26
CA TYR A 156 -12.89 -5.47 -2.65
C TYR A 156 -14.01 -4.75 -1.92
N ALA A 157 -13.71 -4.23 -0.74
CA ALA A 157 -14.65 -3.51 0.10
C ALA A 157 -15.06 -2.20 -0.56
N ALA A 158 -16.36 -1.91 -0.53
CA ALA A 158 -16.93 -0.65 -1.01
C ALA A 158 -17.15 0.28 0.19
N PHE A 159 -16.38 1.35 0.30
CA PHE A 159 -16.46 2.30 1.40
C PHE A 159 -16.30 3.75 0.93
N ASP A 160 -16.84 4.67 1.72
CA ASP A 160 -16.70 6.10 1.48
C ASP A 160 -15.30 6.58 1.92
N ALA A 161 -14.67 7.44 1.12
CA ALA A 161 -13.40 8.08 1.44
C ALA A 161 -13.45 8.89 2.75
N ALA A 162 -14.63 9.29 3.23
CA ALA A 162 -14.81 9.92 4.53
C ALA A 162 -14.29 9.05 5.68
N LEU A 163 -14.36 7.71 5.56
CA LEU A 163 -13.79 6.79 6.55
C LEU A 163 -12.28 6.95 6.69
N VAL A 164 -11.59 7.15 5.57
CA VAL A 164 -10.13 7.40 5.55
C VAL A 164 -9.81 8.80 6.05
N ARG A 165 -10.54 9.82 5.56
CA ARG A 165 -10.32 11.22 5.94
C ARG A 165 -10.52 11.46 7.44
N ALA A 166 -11.42 10.72 8.08
CA ALA A 166 -11.66 10.83 9.52
C ALA A 166 -10.41 10.55 10.37
N GLU A 167 -9.52 9.68 9.89
CA GLU A 167 -8.27 9.34 10.59
C GLU A 167 -7.13 10.33 10.30
N LEU A 168 -7.29 11.19 9.29
CA LEU A 168 -6.27 12.14 8.82
C LEU A 168 -6.54 13.60 9.24
N THR A 169 -7.40 13.82 10.24
CA THR A 169 -7.82 15.17 10.68
C THR A 169 -6.67 16.04 11.21
N LYS A 170 -5.55 15.44 11.60
CA LYS A 170 -4.33 16.14 12.07
C LYS A 170 -3.28 16.32 10.98
N SER A 171 -3.62 16.05 9.73
CA SER A 171 -2.72 16.17 8.59
C SER A 171 -3.13 17.32 7.66
N THR A 172 -2.23 17.68 6.76
CA THR A 172 -2.56 18.51 5.61
C THR A 172 -2.71 17.60 4.39
N LEU A 173 -3.90 17.54 3.79
CA LEU A 173 -4.11 16.83 2.53
C LEU A 173 -3.61 17.69 1.38
N TRP A 174 -2.64 17.16 0.62
CA TRP A 174 -2.08 17.81 -0.57
C TRP A 174 -2.68 17.29 -1.86
N LEU A 175 -3.16 16.04 -1.84
CA LEU A 175 -3.85 15.38 -2.95
C LEU A 175 -4.99 14.53 -2.38
N ASP A 176 -6.15 14.54 -3.03
CA ASP A 176 -7.31 13.72 -2.65
C ASP A 176 -8.24 13.63 -3.87
N GLU A 177 -8.09 12.58 -4.69
CA GLU A 177 -8.73 12.50 -5.99
C GLU A 177 -9.03 11.07 -6.44
N GLU A 178 -9.96 10.92 -7.36
CA GLU A 178 -10.18 9.67 -8.11
C GLU A 178 -9.55 9.76 -9.49
N VAL A 179 -8.78 8.74 -9.85
CA VAL A 179 -8.10 8.63 -11.15
C VAL A 179 -8.18 7.21 -11.70
N VAL A 180 -7.80 7.04 -12.96
CA VAL A 180 -7.59 5.72 -13.56
C VAL A 180 -6.12 5.38 -13.48
N SER A 181 -5.77 4.28 -12.78
CA SER A 181 -4.40 3.82 -12.62
C SER A 181 -3.77 3.45 -13.96
N ALA A 182 -2.57 3.97 -14.22
CA ALA A 182 -1.82 3.70 -15.46
C ALA A 182 -1.43 2.21 -15.58
N ALA A 183 -1.15 1.54 -14.46
CA ALA A 183 -0.76 0.13 -14.45
C ALA A 183 -1.94 -0.81 -14.67
N SER A 184 -3.05 -0.61 -13.95
CA SER A 184 -4.16 -1.56 -13.92
C SER A 184 -5.36 -1.17 -14.79
N GLY A 185 -5.45 0.08 -15.25
CA GLY A 185 -6.63 0.63 -15.92
C GLY A 185 -7.88 0.69 -15.05
N LYS A 186 -7.74 0.53 -13.74
CA LYS A 186 -8.86 0.55 -12.78
C LYS A 186 -8.99 1.92 -12.13
N LYS A 187 -10.24 2.28 -11.80
CA LYS A 187 -10.53 3.49 -11.03
C LYS A 187 -10.02 3.30 -9.60
N ILE A 188 -9.17 4.18 -9.16
CA ILE A 188 -8.63 4.22 -7.80
C ILE A 188 -8.92 5.59 -7.19
N HIS A 189 -9.07 5.61 -5.88
CA HIS A 189 -8.97 6.82 -5.08
C HIS A 189 -7.54 6.88 -4.52
N ARG A 190 -6.90 8.03 -4.61
CA ARG A 190 -5.57 8.23 -4.02
C ARG A 190 -5.50 9.54 -3.26
N LEU A 191 -4.68 9.56 -2.22
CA LEU A 191 -4.42 10.75 -1.44
C LEU A 191 -2.95 10.87 -1.04
N ILE A 192 -2.52 12.12 -0.83
CA ILE A 192 -1.26 12.48 -0.19
C ILE A 192 -1.60 13.30 1.05
N ALA A 193 -1.09 12.87 2.19
CA ALA A 193 -1.21 13.59 3.45
C ALA A 193 0.18 13.88 4.04
N LYS A 194 0.37 15.09 4.55
CA LYS A 194 1.53 15.45 5.37
C LYS A 194 1.12 15.41 6.85
N LYS A 195 1.90 14.70 7.69
CA LYS A 195 1.71 14.63 9.15
C LYS A 195 2.13 15.91 9.84
#